data_b653e51af309fd7cfe287659bfacfcfb
#
_entry.id   b653e51af309fd7cfe287659bfacfcfb
#
_cell.length_a   1.000
_cell.length_b   1.000
_cell.length_c   1.000
_cell.angle_alpha   90.00
_cell.angle_beta   90.00
_cell.angle_gamma   90.00
#
_symmetry.space_group_name_H-M   'P 1'
#
loop_
_entity.id
_entity.type
_entity.pdbx_description
1 polymer ?
#
loop_
_entity_poly.entity_id
_entity_poly.type
_entity_poly.pdbx_seq_one_letter_code
_entity_poly.pdbx_strand_id
1 'polypeptide(L)'
;RKDPSIDTFENAKRLWVEARKTYGRTEAFRFSDTPIDELELEILINAWPVDESYIDYTREDPNSGIVNQPDNYPKINSVVLPRLNEKGGEANISTGWHVIEFLLWGQDFNDTGPGTRSWTDYTTGNNADRRMKYLVTATEILRSHLVLISDEWSPFNYDGHPGEFFLRHPPRIIRTAMRGIAYLAGREIAS
;
A
#
# COMPACT_ATOMS: atom_id res chain seq x y z
N ARG A 1 -19.86 6.22 -8.22
CA ARG A 1 -19.63 4.76 -8.08
C ARG A 1 -20.26 4.07 -9.28
N LYS A 2 -19.46 3.39 -10.11
CA LYS A 2 -20.00 2.40 -11.04
C LYS A 2 -20.21 1.12 -10.22
N ASP A 3 -21.27 0.39 -10.54
CA ASP A 3 -21.52 -0.90 -9.89
C ASP A 3 -20.36 -1.85 -10.16
N PRO A 4 -19.95 -2.66 -9.15
CA PRO A 4 -18.91 -3.64 -9.34
C PRO A 4 -19.27 -4.62 -10.46
N SER A 5 -18.32 -4.83 -11.37
CA SER A 5 -18.42 -5.78 -12.47
C SER A 5 -17.05 -6.38 -12.74
N ILE A 6 -17.00 -7.45 -13.50
CA ILE A 6 -15.72 -8.04 -13.92
C ILE A 6 -14.81 -6.99 -14.59
N ASP A 7 -15.36 -6.16 -15.47
CA ASP A 7 -14.58 -5.15 -16.20
C ASP A 7 -14.01 -4.07 -15.27
N THR A 8 -14.83 -3.59 -14.30
CA THR A 8 -14.37 -2.59 -13.33
C THR A 8 -13.34 -3.16 -12.37
N PHE A 9 -13.47 -4.44 -12.02
CA PHE A 9 -12.54 -5.13 -11.14
C PHE A 9 -11.18 -5.39 -11.82
N GLU A 10 -11.18 -5.91 -13.05
CA GLU A 10 -9.94 -6.11 -13.81
C GLU A 10 -9.27 -4.77 -14.16
N ASN A 11 -10.05 -3.72 -14.41
CA ASN A 11 -9.50 -2.38 -14.58
C ASN A 11 -8.83 -1.85 -13.30
N ALA A 12 -9.37 -2.14 -12.12
CA ALA A 12 -8.76 -1.76 -10.84
C ALA A 12 -7.39 -2.44 -10.66
N LYS A 13 -7.29 -3.74 -10.96
CA LYS A 13 -6.02 -4.48 -10.96
C LYS A 13 -4.99 -3.86 -11.91
N ARG A 14 -5.40 -3.57 -13.15
CA ARG A 14 -4.53 -2.93 -14.15
C ARG A 14 -4.00 -1.58 -13.67
N LEU A 15 -4.88 -0.74 -13.12
CA LEU A 15 -4.50 0.57 -12.59
C LEU A 15 -3.58 0.48 -11.38
N TRP A 16 -3.77 -0.51 -10.51
CA TRP A 16 -2.86 -0.76 -9.40
C TRP A 16 -1.45 -1.08 -9.93
N VAL A 17 -1.33 -1.98 -10.90
CA VAL A 17 -0.04 -2.35 -11.51
C VAL A 17 0.65 -1.14 -12.14
N GLU A 18 -0.08 -0.29 -12.87
CA GLU A 18 0.48 0.93 -13.50
C GLU A 18 0.99 1.91 -12.45
N ALA A 19 0.19 2.15 -11.39
CA ALA A 19 0.55 3.04 -10.31
C ALA A 19 1.75 2.49 -9.51
N ARG A 20 1.76 1.19 -9.18
CA ARG A 20 2.86 0.54 -8.46
C ARG A 20 4.18 0.58 -9.22
N LYS A 21 4.15 0.39 -10.54
CA LYS A 21 5.34 0.55 -11.40
C LYS A 21 5.91 1.97 -11.34
N THR A 22 5.05 2.97 -11.27
CA THR A 22 5.47 4.37 -11.14
C THR A 22 6.07 4.64 -9.77
N TYR A 23 5.41 4.18 -8.71
CA TYR A 23 5.91 4.28 -7.35
C TYR A 23 7.26 3.57 -7.16
N GLY A 24 7.44 2.38 -7.72
CA GLY A 24 8.68 1.61 -7.62
C GLY A 24 9.93 2.36 -8.09
N ARG A 25 9.79 3.34 -9.00
CA ARG A 25 10.92 4.19 -9.43
C ARG A 25 11.37 5.16 -8.34
N THR A 26 10.56 5.43 -7.34
CA THR A 26 10.88 6.33 -6.22
C THR A 26 11.55 5.62 -5.06
N GLU A 27 11.52 4.29 -5.02
CA GLU A 27 12.04 3.51 -3.88
C GLU A 27 13.54 3.69 -3.64
N ALA A 28 14.31 4.04 -4.68
CA ALA A 28 15.72 4.39 -4.53
C ALA A 28 15.97 5.59 -3.60
N PHE A 29 14.95 6.41 -3.36
CA PHE A 29 15.02 7.58 -2.48
C PHE A 29 14.40 7.35 -1.10
N ARG A 30 13.97 6.13 -0.78
CA ARG A 30 13.31 5.78 0.49
C ARG A 30 14.24 5.75 1.70
N PHE A 31 15.57 5.56 1.50
CA PHE A 31 16.50 5.19 2.56
C PHE A 31 17.46 6.31 2.99
N SER A 32 17.03 7.58 3.00
CA SER A 32 18.02 8.66 3.18
C SER A 32 17.43 9.99 3.62
N ASP A 33 16.82 10.04 4.78
CA ASP A 33 16.27 11.28 5.33
C ASP A 33 15.41 12.01 4.27
N THR A 34 14.43 11.32 3.73
CA THR A 34 13.53 11.81 2.69
C THR A 34 12.12 12.03 3.26
N PRO A 35 11.22 12.71 2.56
CA PRO A 35 9.88 12.98 3.08
C PRO A 35 9.11 11.75 3.56
N ILE A 36 9.34 10.57 2.97
CA ILE A 36 8.68 9.35 3.42
C ILE A 36 9.16 8.92 4.82
N ASP A 37 10.45 9.13 5.11
CA ASP A 37 11.05 8.83 6.42
C ASP A 37 10.66 9.90 7.44
N GLU A 38 10.78 11.18 7.08
CA GLU A 38 10.49 12.32 7.96
C GLU A 38 9.01 12.37 8.39
N LEU A 39 8.10 11.95 7.52
CA LEU A 39 6.67 11.88 7.78
C LEU A 39 6.22 10.52 8.34
N GLU A 40 7.15 9.59 8.56
CA GLU A 40 6.87 8.23 9.06
C GLU A 40 5.80 7.49 8.22
N LEU A 41 5.80 7.69 6.89
CA LEU A 41 4.75 7.19 5.99
C LEU A 41 5.03 5.80 5.43
N GLU A 42 6.23 5.24 5.59
CA GLU A 42 6.59 3.95 5.00
C GLU A 42 5.63 2.83 5.44
N ILE A 43 5.35 2.76 6.74
CA ILE A 43 4.44 1.76 7.30
C ILE A 43 2.99 1.89 6.80
N LEU A 44 2.58 3.09 6.39
CA LEU A 44 1.24 3.38 5.90
C LEU A 44 1.11 3.16 4.39
N ILE A 45 2.23 3.13 3.67
CA ILE A 45 2.29 3.10 2.20
C ILE A 45 2.77 1.75 1.68
N ASN A 46 3.89 1.20 2.24
CA ASN A 46 4.59 0.10 1.59
C ASN A 46 5.12 -0.97 2.57
N ALA A 47 4.54 -1.06 3.77
CA ALA A 47 4.96 -2.06 4.76
C ALA A 47 4.84 -3.49 4.22
N TRP A 48 5.82 -4.32 4.53
CA TRP A 48 5.95 -5.73 4.21
C TRP A 48 6.79 -6.45 5.29
N PRO A 49 6.52 -7.68 5.68
CA PRO A 49 5.44 -8.56 5.20
C PRO A 49 4.05 -8.19 5.72
N VAL A 50 3.01 -8.77 5.10
CA VAL A 50 1.61 -8.56 5.47
C VAL A 50 0.97 -9.88 5.88
N ASP A 51 0.35 -9.92 7.05
CA ASP A 51 -0.53 -11.02 7.44
C ASP A 51 -1.88 -10.91 6.71
N GLU A 52 -2.06 -11.74 5.70
CA GLU A 52 -3.28 -11.78 4.90
C GLU A 52 -4.53 -12.08 5.74
N SER A 53 -4.37 -12.94 6.75
CA SER A 53 -5.46 -13.30 7.67
C SER A 53 -5.91 -12.14 8.57
N TYR A 54 -5.08 -11.11 8.73
CA TYR A 54 -5.44 -9.89 9.42
C TYR A 54 -6.37 -8.99 8.59
N ILE A 55 -6.30 -9.07 7.27
CA ILE A 55 -7.06 -8.20 6.34
C ILE A 55 -8.43 -8.80 6.03
N ASP A 56 -8.44 -10.03 5.53
CA ASP A 56 -9.63 -10.70 4.99
C ASP A 56 -9.50 -12.21 5.17
N TYR A 57 -10.48 -12.97 4.70
CA TYR A 57 -10.47 -14.42 4.74
C TYR A 57 -9.27 -15.01 4.00
N THR A 58 -8.81 -16.13 4.53
CA THR A 58 -7.83 -17.01 3.90
C THR A 58 -8.43 -18.39 3.65
N ARG A 59 -7.68 -19.25 2.94
CA ARG A 59 -8.09 -20.65 2.74
C ARG A 59 -8.23 -21.39 4.08
N GLU A 60 -7.35 -21.07 5.02
CA GLU A 60 -7.28 -21.71 6.34
C GLU A 60 -8.36 -21.20 7.29
N ASP A 61 -8.75 -19.91 7.16
CA ASP A 61 -9.78 -19.29 7.99
C ASP A 61 -10.70 -18.36 7.18
N PRO A 62 -11.88 -18.84 6.79
CA PRO A 62 -12.86 -18.08 6.02
C PRO A 62 -13.52 -16.92 6.80
N ASN A 63 -13.29 -16.84 8.12
CA ASN A 63 -13.85 -15.80 8.98
C ASN A 63 -12.79 -14.84 9.51
N SER A 64 -11.56 -14.94 9.04
CA SER A 64 -10.45 -14.08 9.47
C SER A 64 -10.58 -12.64 8.95
N GLY A 65 -9.85 -11.77 9.60
CA GLY A 65 -9.54 -10.44 9.14
C GLY A 65 -10.56 -9.35 9.48
N ILE A 66 -10.11 -8.12 9.30
CA ILE A 66 -10.89 -6.89 9.54
C ILE A 66 -12.23 -6.89 8.78
N VAL A 67 -12.25 -7.50 7.59
CA VAL A 67 -13.46 -7.59 6.77
C VAL A 67 -14.52 -8.46 7.44
N ASN A 68 -14.13 -9.62 7.99
CA ASN A 68 -15.07 -10.65 8.43
C ASN A 68 -15.40 -10.62 9.92
N GLN A 69 -14.78 -9.74 10.68
CA GLN A 69 -14.96 -9.62 12.12
C GLN A 69 -15.56 -8.25 12.51
N PRO A 70 -16.83 -7.97 12.16
CA PRO A 70 -17.45 -6.67 12.41
C PRO A 70 -17.55 -6.31 13.91
N ASP A 71 -17.64 -7.28 14.78
CA ASP A 71 -17.70 -7.04 16.25
C ASP A 71 -16.35 -6.53 16.78
N ASN A 72 -15.25 -7.07 16.28
CA ASN A 72 -13.89 -6.64 16.64
C ASN A 72 -13.48 -5.36 15.92
N TYR A 73 -13.95 -5.19 14.68
CA TYR A 73 -13.63 -4.07 13.80
C TYR A 73 -14.90 -3.38 13.29
N PRO A 74 -15.67 -2.71 14.16
CA PRO A 74 -16.99 -2.16 13.79
C PRO A 74 -16.90 -1.02 12.77
N LYS A 75 -15.73 -0.40 12.63
CA LYS A 75 -15.53 0.75 11.73
C LYS A 75 -14.38 0.51 10.76
N ILE A 76 -14.67 0.70 9.48
CA ILE A 76 -13.69 0.77 8.39
C ILE A 76 -13.73 2.20 7.85
N ASN A 77 -12.72 3.01 8.14
CA ASN A 77 -12.60 4.39 7.68
C ASN A 77 -11.15 4.88 7.72
N SER A 78 -10.89 6.06 7.17
CA SER A 78 -9.56 6.66 7.04
C SER A 78 -8.88 7.02 8.37
N VAL A 79 -9.61 7.04 9.48
CA VAL A 79 -9.04 7.29 10.81
C VAL A 79 -8.67 5.98 11.50
N VAL A 80 -9.49 4.96 11.33
CA VAL A 80 -9.34 3.68 12.05
C VAL A 80 -8.28 2.79 11.38
N LEU A 81 -8.31 2.64 10.06
CA LEU A 81 -7.38 1.74 9.37
C LEU A 81 -5.90 2.05 9.67
N PRO A 82 -5.39 3.29 9.56
CA PRO A 82 -3.99 3.56 9.88
C PRO A 82 -3.58 3.19 11.32
N ARG A 83 -4.52 3.25 12.27
CA ARG A 83 -4.27 2.92 13.68
C ARG A 83 -4.26 1.42 13.96
N LEU A 84 -4.65 0.62 12.99
CA LEU A 84 -4.63 -0.83 13.08
C LEU A 84 -3.32 -1.42 12.57
N ASN A 85 -2.47 -0.65 11.89
CA ASN A 85 -1.14 -1.12 11.49
C ASN A 85 -0.34 -1.58 12.71
N GLU A 86 0.28 -2.74 12.60
CA GLU A 86 1.09 -3.43 13.62
C GLU A 86 0.35 -3.75 14.92
N LYS A 87 -0.96 -3.59 14.96
CA LYS A 87 -1.73 -3.90 16.17
C LYS A 87 -1.78 -5.41 16.41
N GLY A 88 -1.00 -5.84 17.39
CA GLY A 88 -0.90 -7.25 17.78
C GLY A 88 0.20 -8.03 17.08
N GLY A 89 0.91 -7.44 16.10
CA GLY A 89 2.02 -8.06 15.38
C GLY A 89 2.56 -7.17 14.27
N GLU A 90 3.84 -7.26 13.99
CA GLU A 90 4.55 -6.47 12.98
C GLU A 90 3.97 -6.63 11.56
N ALA A 91 3.51 -7.85 11.23
CA ALA A 91 2.89 -8.15 9.94
C ALA A 91 1.39 -7.75 9.86
N ASN A 92 0.80 -7.26 10.94
CA ASN A 92 -0.62 -6.84 10.99
C ASN A 92 -0.81 -5.49 10.31
N ILE A 93 -0.59 -5.45 9.01
CA ILE A 93 -0.69 -4.25 8.18
C ILE A 93 -2.11 -4.11 7.64
N SER A 94 -2.67 -2.92 7.73
CA SER A 94 -4.06 -2.60 7.37
C SER A 94 -4.20 -1.52 6.31
N THR A 95 -3.09 -0.93 5.84
CA THR A 95 -3.05 0.09 4.79
C THR A 95 -1.88 -0.13 3.83
N GLY A 96 -1.84 0.59 2.71
CA GLY A 96 -0.73 0.58 1.78
C GLY A 96 -0.93 -0.32 0.57
N TRP A 97 0.13 -0.41 -0.25
CA TRP A 97 0.13 -1.11 -1.53
C TRP A 97 -0.24 -2.59 -1.41
N HIS A 98 0.38 -3.30 -0.47
CA HIS A 98 0.22 -4.75 -0.34
C HIS A 98 -1.15 -5.16 0.22
N VAL A 99 -1.75 -4.32 1.07
CA VAL A 99 -3.15 -4.53 1.52
C VAL A 99 -4.13 -4.40 0.35
N ILE A 100 -3.94 -3.39 -0.51
CA ILE A 100 -4.78 -3.21 -1.71
C ILE A 100 -4.56 -4.36 -2.70
N GLU A 101 -3.32 -4.80 -2.86
CA GLU A 101 -2.96 -5.97 -3.66
C GLU A 101 -3.71 -7.21 -3.19
N PHE A 102 -3.60 -7.56 -1.91
CA PHE A 102 -4.30 -8.70 -1.35
C PHE A 102 -5.84 -8.57 -1.49
N LEU A 103 -6.40 -7.39 -1.31
CA LEU A 103 -7.82 -7.16 -1.54
C LEU A 103 -8.21 -7.39 -3.01
N LEU A 104 -7.35 -7.11 -3.97
CA LEU A 104 -7.63 -7.28 -5.40
C LEU A 104 -7.37 -8.70 -5.91
N TRP A 105 -6.33 -9.38 -5.43
CA TRP A 105 -5.92 -10.69 -5.94
C TRP A 105 -6.20 -11.86 -4.99
N GLY A 106 -6.36 -11.60 -3.68
CA GLY A 106 -6.46 -12.64 -2.66
C GLY A 106 -5.14 -13.37 -2.45
N GLN A 107 -5.20 -14.51 -1.78
CA GLN A 107 -4.05 -15.38 -1.60
C GLN A 107 -3.53 -15.90 -2.94
N ASP A 108 -2.22 -15.93 -3.07
CA ASP A 108 -1.56 -16.50 -4.23
C ASP A 108 -1.15 -17.96 -3.96
N PHE A 109 -1.78 -18.86 -4.70
CA PHE A 109 -1.47 -20.29 -4.70
C PHE A 109 -0.93 -20.76 -6.04
N ASN A 110 -0.55 -19.85 -6.93
CA ASN A 110 -0.12 -20.14 -8.27
C ASN A 110 1.39 -19.96 -8.41
N ASP A 111 2.09 -20.96 -8.87
CA ASP A 111 3.53 -20.86 -9.15
C ASP A 111 3.85 -19.97 -10.37
N THR A 112 2.86 -19.63 -11.18
CA THR A 112 3.06 -18.99 -12.49
C THR A 112 2.23 -17.73 -12.72
N GLY A 113 1.49 -17.25 -11.74
CA GLY A 113 0.63 -16.08 -11.90
C GLY A 113 0.09 -15.56 -10.58
N PRO A 114 -0.57 -14.40 -10.58
CA PRO A 114 -1.10 -13.79 -9.39
C PRO A 114 -2.28 -14.55 -8.79
N GLY A 115 -2.67 -14.20 -7.57
CA GLY A 115 -3.90 -14.69 -6.94
C GLY A 115 -5.16 -14.43 -7.79
N THR A 116 -6.21 -15.19 -7.55
CA THR A 116 -7.39 -15.28 -8.44
C THR A 116 -8.69 -14.91 -7.73
N ARG A 117 -8.69 -13.90 -6.87
CA ARG A 117 -9.90 -13.41 -6.19
C ARG A 117 -10.99 -13.06 -7.20
N SER A 118 -12.21 -13.52 -6.93
CA SER A 118 -13.36 -13.22 -7.78
C SER A 118 -13.91 -11.81 -7.52
N TRP A 119 -14.36 -11.14 -8.58
CA TRP A 119 -15.12 -9.88 -8.47
C TRP A 119 -16.44 -10.06 -7.71
N THR A 120 -16.99 -11.29 -7.65
CA THR A 120 -18.20 -11.61 -6.90
C THR A 120 -18.03 -11.44 -5.39
N ASP A 121 -16.81 -11.46 -4.87
CA ASP A 121 -16.51 -11.14 -3.47
C ASP A 121 -16.92 -9.72 -3.08
N TYR A 122 -17.07 -8.85 -4.08
CA TYR A 122 -17.46 -7.44 -3.93
C TYR A 122 -18.95 -7.19 -4.22
N THR A 123 -19.72 -8.22 -4.57
CA THR A 123 -21.13 -8.10 -4.91
C THR A 123 -22.01 -9.06 -4.11
N THR A 124 -21.78 -10.36 -4.22
CA THR A 124 -22.60 -11.42 -3.63
C THR A 124 -21.88 -12.24 -2.56
N GLY A 125 -20.57 -12.08 -2.42
CA GLY A 125 -19.78 -12.77 -1.41
C GLY A 125 -20.10 -12.29 0.01
N ASN A 126 -19.74 -13.09 1.01
CA ASN A 126 -19.88 -12.71 2.42
C ASN A 126 -19.13 -11.40 2.69
N ASN A 127 -19.76 -10.49 3.42
CA ASN A 127 -19.20 -9.19 3.78
C ASN A 127 -18.76 -8.32 2.57
N ALA A 128 -19.39 -8.50 1.40
CA ALA A 128 -19.07 -7.78 0.16
C ALA A 128 -19.01 -6.25 0.35
N ASP A 129 -20.00 -5.66 1.01
CA ASP A 129 -20.04 -4.22 1.29
C ASP A 129 -18.86 -3.76 2.17
N ARG A 130 -18.49 -4.55 3.17
CA ARG A 130 -17.36 -4.24 4.05
C ARG A 130 -16.05 -4.33 3.29
N ARG A 131 -15.88 -5.36 2.46
CA ARG A 131 -14.70 -5.56 1.61
C ARG A 131 -14.55 -4.42 0.61
N MET A 132 -15.63 -4.03 -0.05
CA MET A 132 -15.65 -2.87 -0.94
C MET A 132 -15.28 -1.58 -0.21
N LYS A 133 -15.86 -1.37 0.96
CA LYS A 133 -15.55 -0.21 1.78
C LYS A 133 -14.08 -0.19 2.19
N TYR A 134 -13.52 -1.35 2.54
CA TYR A 134 -12.10 -1.44 2.89
C TYR A 134 -11.21 -1.08 1.69
N LEU A 135 -11.42 -1.72 0.54
CA LEU A 135 -10.66 -1.45 -0.68
C LEU A 135 -10.68 0.04 -1.05
N VAL A 136 -11.86 0.66 -1.05
CA VAL A 136 -12.00 2.09 -1.36
C VAL A 136 -11.27 2.95 -0.33
N THR A 137 -11.46 2.67 0.96
CA THR A 137 -10.84 3.45 2.04
C THR A 137 -9.31 3.32 2.04
N ALA A 138 -8.78 2.10 1.86
CA ALA A 138 -7.34 1.87 1.78
C ALA A 138 -6.73 2.60 0.56
N THR A 139 -7.42 2.60 -0.57
CA THR A 139 -6.99 3.33 -1.78
C THR A 139 -6.99 4.86 -1.56
N GLU A 140 -8.01 5.41 -0.89
CA GLU A 140 -8.08 6.82 -0.55
C GLU A 140 -6.96 7.25 0.42
N ILE A 141 -6.67 6.42 1.42
CA ILE A 141 -5.56 6.63 2.36
C ILE A 141 -4.23 6.63 1.62
N LEU A 142 -3.97 5.60 0.82
CA LEU A 142 -2.73 5.51 0.03
C LEU A 142 -2.57 6.75 -0.87
N ARG A 143 -3.63 7.11 -1.61
CA ARG A 143 -3.60 8.31 -2.45
C ARG A 143 -3.27 9.58 -1.67
N SER A 144 -3.86 9.75 -0.48
CA SER A 144 -3.60 10.93 0.34
C SER A 144 -2.15 11.02 0.80
N HIS A 145 -1.56 9.89 1.21
CA HIS A 145 -0.15 9.84 1.62
C HIS A 145 0.80 10.08 0.43
N LEU A 146 0.48 9.52 -0.75
CA LEU A 146 1.27 9.78 -1.95
C LEU A 146 1.21 11.26 -2.40
N VAL A 147 0.07 11.94 -2.21
CA VAL A 147 -0.04 13.38 -2.45
C VAL A 147 0.83 14.15 -1.48
N LEU A 148 0.81 13.83 -0.18
CA LEU A 148 1.68 14.48 0.80
C LEU A 148 3.17 14.37 0.41
N ILE A 149 3.62 13.17 0.05
CA ILE A 149 5.02 12.98 -0.41
C ILE A 149 5.29 13.79 -1.69
N SER A 150 4.35 13.80 -2.64
CA SER A 150 4.49 14.55 -3.88
C SER A 150 4.60 16.06 -3.64
N ASP A 151 3.83 16.59 -2.69
CA ASP A 151 3.87 18.00 -2.34
C ASP A 151 5.20 18.37 -1.66
N GLU A 152 5.75 17.51 -0.81
CA GLU A 152 7.08 17.70 -0.22
C GLU A 152 8.21 17.66 -1.27
N TRP A 153 8.07 16.87 -2.33
CA TRP A 153 9.00 16.85 -3.46
C TRP A 153 8.71 17.91 -4.53
N SER A 154 7.68 18.74 -4.35
CA SER A 154 7.33 19.75 -5.33
C SER A 154 8.44 20.81 -5.50
N PRO A 155 8.89 21.11 -6.73
CA PRO A 155 9.90 22.14 -6.97
C PRO A 155 9.44 23.55 -6.59
N PHE A 156 8.13 23.74 -6.32
CA PHE A 156 7.54 25.00 -5.86
C PHE A 156 7.45 25.11 -4.34
N ASN A 157 7.78 24.04 -3.62
CA ASN A 157 7.88 24.05 -2.16
C ASN A 157 9.30 24.46 -1.75
N TYR A 158 9.56 25.77 -1.65
CA TYR A 158 10.88 26.31 -1.35
C TYR A 158 11.37 25.99 0.07
N ASP A 159 10.46 25.74 0.99
CA ASP A 159 10.75 25.35 2.37
C ASP A 159 10.78 23.81 2.53
N GLY A 160 10.42 23.09 1.47
CA GLY A 160 10.39 21.63 1.44
C GLY A 160 11.70 21.02 0.96
N HIS A 161 11.68 19.71 0.84
CA HIS A 161 12.83 18.86 0.52
C HIS A 161 13.61 19.26 -0.75
N PRO A 162 13.00 19.71 -1.87
CA PRO A 162 13.74 20.12 -3.06
C PRO A 162 14.66 21.29 -2.85
N GLY A 163 14.24 22.27 -2.04
CA GLY A 163 15.05 23.45 -1.75
C GLY A 163 16.38 23.10 -1.07
N GLU A 164 16.33 22.22 -0.07
CA GLU A 164 17.54 21.71 0.60
C GLU A 164 18.32 20.73 -0.27
N PHE A 165 17.63 19.81 -0.91
CA PHE A 165 18.22 18.66 -1.56
C PHE A 165 18.87 19.03 -2.91
N PHE A 166 18.15 19.72 -3.79
CA PHE A 166 18.62 20.01 -5.13
C PHE A 166 19.47 21.30 -5.23
N LEU A 167 19.12 22.31 -4.46
CA LEU A 167 19.77 23.62 -4.59
C LEU A 167 21.04 23.77 -3.73
N ARG A 168 21.05 23.16 -2.54
CA ARG A 168 22.18 23.33 -1.61
C ARG A 168 23.26 22.27 -1.73
N HIS A 169 22.90 21.02 -2.11
CA HIS A 169 23.85 19.91 -2.10
C HIS A 169 23.67 18.89 -3.25
N PRO A 170 23.88 19.27 -4.54
CA PRO A 170 23.75 18.33 -5.67
C PRO A 170 24.51 17.00 -5.51
N PRO A 171 25.76 16.94 -4.97
CA PRO A 171 26.45 15.68 -4.76
C PRO A 171 25.76 14.77 -3.72
N ARG A 172 24.99 15.31 -2.80
CA ARG A 172 24.26 14.55 -1.79
C ARG A 172 23.14 13.71 -2.44
N ILE A 173 22.45 14.27 -3.45
CA ILE A 173 21.38 13.58 -4.18
C ILE A 173 21.89 12.29 -4.82
N ILE A 174 22.99 12.39 -5.58
CA ILE A 174 23.59 11.25 -6.26
C ILE A 174 24.00 10.18 -5.25
N ARG A 175 24.61 10.59 -4.15
CA ARG A 175 25.01 9.66 -3.08
C ARG A 175 23.81 8.98 -2.43
N THR A 176 22.73 9.71 -2.17
CA THR A 176 21.47 9.20 -1.62
C THR A 176 20.83 8.19 -2.55
N ALA A 177 20.68 8.51 -3.82
CA ALA A 177 20.14 7.59 -4.82
C ALA A 177 21.00 6.32 -4.95
N MET A 178 22.31 6.46 -4.98
CA MET A 178 23.24 5.32 -5.05
C MET A 178 23.15 4.41 -3.81
N ARG A 179 23.00 4.99 -2.61
CA ARG A 179 22.77 4.23 -1.38
C ARG A 179 21.44 3.48 -1.41
N GLY A 180 20.37 4.15 -1.83
CA GLY A 180 19.05 3.54 -2.00
C GLY A 180 19.09 2.37 -2.98
N ILE A 181 19.68 2.55 -4.15
CA ILE A 181 19.85 1.48 -5.15
C ILE A 181 20.66 0.31 -4.58
N ALA A 182 21.77 0.59 -3.89
CA ALA A 182 22.61 -0.46 -3.29
C ALA A 182 21.87 -1.23 -2.19
N TYR A 183 21.04 -0.55 -1.39
CA TYR A 183 20.22 -1.17 -0.36
C TYR A 183 19.13 -2.07 -0.96
N LEU A 184 18.37 -1.56 -1.93
CA LEU A 184 17.36 -2.33 -2.65
C LEU A 184 17.95 -3.58 -3.30
N ALA A 185 19.03 -3.41 -4.06
CA ALA A 185 19.67 -4.52 -4.78
C ALA A 185 20.32 -5.54 -3.83
N GLY A 186 20.90 -5.09 -2.73
CA GLY A 186 21.69 -5.93 -1.85
C GLY A 186 20.92 -6.58 -0.70
N ARG A 187 19.75 -6.07 -0.33
CA ARG A 187 18.97 -6.60 0.80
C ARG A 187 17.54 -6.98 0.45
N GLU A 188 16.81 -6.16 -0.31
CA GLU A 188 15.40 -6.42 -0.55
C GLU A 188 15.16 -7.31 -1.78
N ILE A 189 16.00 -7.21 -2.80
CA ILE A 189 15.83 -8.03 -4.03
C ILE A 189 16.67 -9.32 -3.95
N ALA A 190 17.74 -9.32 -3.18
CA ALA A 190 18.67 -10.46 -3.08
C ALA A 190 18.35 -11.43 -1.93
N SER A 191 17.36 -11.13 -1.09
CA SER A 191 16.84 -11.99 -0.01
C SER A 191 15.68 -12.83 -0.50
#